data_ad73f64d2a3b9ae0f317378c827414e0
#
_entry.id   ad73f64d2a3b9ae0f317378c827414e0
#
_cell.length_a   1.000
_cell.length_b   1.000
_cell.length_c   1.000
_cell.angle_alpha   90.00
_cell.angle_beta   90.00
_cell.angle_gamma   90.00
#
_symmetry.space_group_name_H-M   'P 1'
#
loop_
_entity.id
_entity.type
_entity.pdbx_description
1 polymer ?
#
loop_
_entity_poly.entity_id
_entity_poly.type
_entity_poly.pdbx_seq_one_letter_code
_entity_poly.pdbx_strand_id
1 'polypeptide(L)'
;MNNTFTTYLESQGKSKSTVIAYSSYALDFISYLDADHTTCPDFSGEVENATAKEVLSYLNHLQKKGQENKTRNIRLNVIKQFFNWQIEQGQRADNPIAHLKIRGTKQQKLYPILSKQELEEIYNTYEIPTDQHKKAKCNWFKTYKLSKQRNKAILSLMIHQGLTTPEVERITLNDLKLKQGLLYVAGSRKSNERTLELKSVQIMALMEYQYTTRKQLLHYNHPEEKRLFLAVPTVGKLAATGVENLQIWKGLTNEIKEQHPKFINFKQVRTSVITHWLKQYNLRQVQHMAGHRYVSSTERYLVNQTEDLQKDIDQFHPF
;
A
#
# COMPACT_ATOMS: atom_id res chain seq x y z
N MET A 1 11.53 33.04 1.63
CA MET A 1 10.77 31.77 1.41
C MET A 1 10.62 31.13 2.77
N ASN A 2 9.40 30.91 3.25
CA ASN A 2 9.18 30.22 4.52
C ASN A 2 9.68 28.78 4.40
N ASN A 3 10.84 28.50 4.96
CA ASN A 3 11.46 27.16 4.93
C ASN A 3 10.81 26.30 6.01
N THR A 4 9.65 25.74 5.71
CA THR A 4 8.90 24.88 6.62
C THR A 4 9.48 23.47 6.63
N PHE A 5 9.25 22.70 7.70
CA PHE A 5 9.66 21.29 7.76
C PHE A 5 9.08 20.47 6.58
N THR A 6 7.91 20.84 6.06
CA THR A 6 7.30 20.23 4.88
C THR A 6 8.17 20.44 3.63
N THR A 7 8.60 21.67 3.36
CA THR A 7 9.47 22.00 2.22
C THR A 7 10.84 21.33 2.34
N TYR A 8 11.37 21.22 3.55
CA TYR A 8 12.58 20.46 3.82
C TYR A 8 12.43 18.97 3.46
N LEU A 9 11.34 18.32 3.86
CA LEU A 9 11.08 16.93 3.50
C LEU A 9 10.91 16.72 1.99
N GLU A 10 10.32 17.67 1.30
CA GLU A 10 10.19 17.67 -0.17
C GLU A 10 11.55 17.80 -0.86
N SER A 11 12.42 18.70 -0.38
CA SER A 11 13.79 18.85 -0.90
C SER A 11 14.63 17.58 -0.69
N GLN A 12 14.36 16.79 0.35
CA GLN A 12 14.95 15.48 0.59
C GLN A 12 14.39 14.38 -0.34
N GLY A 13 13.54 14.71 -1.31
CA GLY A 13 12.95 13.79 -2.28
C GLY A 13 11.96 12.80 -1.66
N LYS A 14 11.29 13.15 -0.55
CA LYS A 14 10.24 12.30 0.03
C LYS A 14 8.99 12.36 -0.84
N SER A 15 8.23 11.25 -0.87
CA SER A 15 6.93 11.23 -1.56
C SER A 15 5.90 12.09 -0.82
N LYS A 16 4.92 12.65 -1.53
CA LYS A 16 3.84 13.46 -0.95
C LYS A 16 3.19 12.79 0.27
N SER A 17 2.87 11.49 0.18
CA SER A 17 2.29 10.74 1.30
C SER A 17 3.24 10.61 2.50
N THR A 18 4.55 10.50 2.25
CA THR A 18 5.56 10.47 3.31
C THR A 18 5.70 11.83 3.96
N VAL A 19 5.69 12.91 3.18
CA VAL A 19 5.74 14.30 3.68
C VAL A 19 4.55 14.55 4.61
N ILE A 20 3.33 14.26 4.18
CA ILE A 20 2.11 14.41 4.99
C ILE A 20 2.22 13.62 6.31
N ALA A 21 2.60 12.34 6.23
CA ALA A 21 2.73 11.50 7.42
C ALA A 21 3.81 12.00 8.38
N TYR A 22 4.97 12.42 7.87
CA TYR A 22 6.09 12.90 8.68
C TYR A 22 5.77 14.24 9.32
N SER A 23 5.14 15.16 8.59
CA SER A 23 4.67 16.43 9.16
C SER A 23 3.65 16.21 10.27
N SER A 24 2.69 15.26 10.08
CA SER A 24 1.74 14.89 11.12
C SER A 24 2.45 14.32 12.37
N TYR A 25 3.45 13.45 12.21
CA TYR A 25 4.17 12.89 13.34
C TYR A 25 5.03 13.92 14.08
N ALA A 26 5.58 14.90 13.38
CA ALA A 26 6.28 16.02 14.02
C ALA A 26 5.29 16.89 14.82
N LEU A 27 4.13 17.22 14.25
CA LEU A 27 3.06 17.95 14.94
C LEU A 27 2.53 17.19 16.16
N ASP A 28 2.34 15.86 16.07
CA ASP A 28 1.96 15.03 17.21
C ASP A 28 2.96 15.13 18.37
N PHE A 29 4.27 15.19 18.05
CA PHE A 29 5.32 15.34 19.05
C PHE A 29 5.29 16.75 19.68
N ILE A 30 5.15 17.80 18.86
CA ILE A 30 5.02 19.19 19.32
C ILE A 30 3.81 19.32 20.23
N SER A 31 2.64 18.84 19.80
CA SER A 31 1.42 18.86 20.60
C SER A 31 1.55 18.08 21.91
N TYR A 32 2.36 17.01 21.92
CA TYR A 32 2.64 16.28 23.15
C TYR A 32 3.45 17.14 24.15
N LEU A 33 4.41 17.90 23.66
CA LEU A 33 5.19 18.81 24.51
C LEU A 33 4.36 19.95 25.05
N ASP A 34 3.47 20.54 24.21
CA ASP A 34 2.61 21.66 24.57
C ASP A 34 1.49 21.27 25.54
N ALA A 35 0.93 20.07 25.36
CA ALA A 35 -0.20 19.59 26.20
C ALA A 35 0.23 19.17 27.61
N ASP A 36 1.49 19.04 27.90
CA ASP A 36 1.94 18.20 29.01
C ASP A 36 2.77 18.89 30.07
N HIS A 37 2.25 20.01 30.62
CA HIS A 37 2.68 20.48 31.94
C HIS A 37 2.41 19.45 33.05
N THR A 38 1.58 18.43 32.80
CA THR A 38 1.23 17.37 33.77
C THR A 38 2.08 16.12 33.64
N THR A 39 2.56 15.77 32.43
CA THR A 39 3.38 14.58 32.18
C THR A 39 4.87 14.87 31.93
N CYS A 40 5.23 16.13 31.61
CA CYS A 40 6.59 16.64 31.59
C CYS A 40 6.67 17.93 32.44
N PRO A 41 6.53 17.85 33.76
CA PRO A 41 6.47 19.04 34.65
C PRO A 41 7.74 19.90 34.60
N ASP A 42 8.84 19.37 34.11
CA ASP A 42 10.14 20.04 33.98
C ASP A 42 10.35 20.73 32.61
N PHE A 43 9.39 20.60 31.66
CA PHE A 43 9.51 21.20 30.34
C PHE A 43 8.70 22.50 30.26
N SER A 44 9.38 23.62 30.39
CA SER A 44 8.82 24.98 30.26
C SER A 44 9.37 25.74 29.06
N GLY A 45 9.85 25.04 28.04
CA GLY A 45 10.58 25.63 26.92
C GLY A 45 9.93 25.40 25.56
N GLU A 46 10.39 26.14 24.57
CA GLU A 46 10.06 25.94 23.17
C GLU A 46 10.58 24.58 22.69
N VAL A 47 9.95 23.99 21.66
CA VAL A 47 10.31 22.69 21.04
C VAL A 47 11.82 22.63 20.69
N GLU A 48 12.43 23.78 20.44
CA GLU A 48 13.84 23.93 20.15
C GLU A 48 14.75 23.48 21.31
N ASN A 49 14.25 23.52 22.54
CA ASN A 49 14.95 23.13 23.77
C ASN A 49 14.69 21.68 24.18
N ALA A 50 13.87 20.94 23.44
CA ALA A 50 13.55 19.55 23.77
C ALA A 50 14.81 18.67 23.77
N THR A 51 15.01 17.93 24.86
CA THR A 51 16.16 17.04 25.07
C THR A 51 15.81 15.59 24.75
N ALA A 52 16.77 14.70 24.92
CA ALA A 52 16.52 13.25 24.78
C ALA A 52 15.49 12.72 25.80
N LYS A 53 15.37 13.36 26.98
CA LYS A 53 14.42 12.96 28.05
C LYS A 53 12.98 13.11 27.59
N GLU A 54 12.62 14.24 26.98
CA GLU A 54 11.27 14.51 26.47
C GLU A 54 10.92 13.57 25.33
N VAL A 55 11.86 13.31 24.41
CA VAL A 55 11.64 12.33 23.32
C VAL A 55 11.42 10.92 23.85
N LEU A 56 12.19 10.50 24.87
CA LEU A 56 11.98 9.19 25.51
C LEU A 56 10.64 9.11 26.22
N SER A 57 10.22 10.19 26.92
CA SER A 57 8.91 10.29 27.53
C SER A 57 7.79 10.14 26.51
N TYR A 58 7.86 10.86 25.38
CA TYR A 58 6.94 10.71 24.27
C TYR A 58 6.88 9.27 23.72
N LEU A 59 8.03 8.65 23.48
CA LEU A 59 8.09 7.26 23.00
C LEU A 59 7.48 6.27 24.01
N ASN A 60 7.67 6.50 25.31
CA ASN A 60 7.04 5.70 26.38
C ASN A 60 5.51 5.93 26.42
N HIS A 61 5.06 7.16 26.24
CA HIS A 61 3.64 7.48 26.11
C HIS A 61 3.01 6.73 24.92
N LEU A 62 3.67 6.70 23.75
CA LEU A 62 3.21 5.92 22.61
C LEU A 62 3.18 4.41 22.89
N GLN A 63 4.13 3.90 23.69
CA GLN A 63 4.14 2.50 24.11
C GLN A 63 2.95 2.19 25.01
N LYS A 64 2.67 3.04 25.98
CA LYS A 64 1.48 2.91 26.86
C LYS A 64 0.16 2.94 26.07
N LYS A 65 0.12 3.68 24.94
CA LYS A 65 -0.98 3.67 23.97
C LYS A 65 -1.01 2.41 23.05
N GLY A 66 -0.15 1.42 23.28
CA GLY A 66 -0.14 0.16 22.54
C GLY A 66 0.52 0.25 21.15
N GLN A 67 1.29 1.30 20.84
CA GLN A 67 1.97 1.39 19.55
C GLN A 67 3.16 0.42 19.46
N GLU A 68 3.21 -0.33 18.35
CA GLU A 68 4.30 -1.27 18.06
C GLU A 68 5.67 -0.56 17.94
N ASN A 69 6.74 -1.27 18.29
CA ASN A 69 8.13 -0.78 18.20
C ASN A 69 8.48 -0.26 16.79
N LYS A 70 7.93 -0.87 15.75
CA LYS A 70 8.13 -0.42 14.36
C LYS A 70 7.57 0.98 14.11
N THR A 71 6.35 1.25 14.58
CA THR A 71 5.71 2.56 14.45
C THR A 71 6.44 3.60 15.28
N ARG A 72 6.79 3.26 16.53
CA ARG A 72 7.58 4.14 17.42
C ARG A 72 8.94 4.48 16.80
N ASN A 73 9.60 3.52 16.15
CA ASN A 73 10.88 3.78 15.47
C ASN A 73 10.73 4.71 14.25
N ILE A 74 9.61 4.63 13.52
CA ILE A 74 9.32 5.59 12.45
C ILE A 74 9.17 7.00 13.05
N ARG A 75 8.41 7.17 14.11
CA ARG A 75 8.23 8.46 14.79
C ARG A 75 9.55 8.99 15.33
N LEU A 76 10.38 8.16 15.97
CA LEU A 76 11.74 8.54 16.39
C LEU A 76 12.58 9.07 15.21
N ASN A 77 12.54 8.38 14.07
CA ASN A 77 13.28 8.82 12.89
C ASN A 77 12.73 10.13 12.30
N VAL A 78 11.44 10.40 12.44
CA VAL A 78 10.84 11.69 12.05
C VAL A 78 11.32 12.80 12.98
N ILE A 79 11.33 12.59 14.30
CA ILE A 79 11.83 13.58 15.26
C ILE A 79 13.30 13.87 15.02
N LYS A 80 14.12 12.85 14.68
CA LYS A 80 15.53 13.08 14.29
C LYS A 80 15.65 13.99 13.06
N GLN A 81 14.82 13.76 12.04
CA GLN A 81 14.83 14.61 10.84
C GLN A 81 14.32 16.02 11.15
N PHE A 82 13.35 16.15 12.06
CA PHE A 82 12.85 17.43 12.52
C PHE A 82 13.94 18.23 13.26
N PHE A 83 14.67 17.61 14.17
CA PHE A 83 15.82 18.25 14.86
C PHE A 83 16.95 18.59 13.90
N ASN A 84 17.26 17.75 12.91
CA ASN A 84 18.26 18.08 11.89
C ASN A 84 17.82 19.31 11.05
N TRP A 85 16.54 19.41 10.73
CA TRP A 85 16.00 20.59 10.07
C TRP A 85 16.13 21.86 10.94
N GLN A 86 15.85 21.78 12.25
CA GLN A 86 16.05 22.90 13.18
C GLN A 86 17.52 23.33 13.25
N ILE A 87 18.46 22.39 13.19
CA ILE A 87 19.91 22.69 13.13
C ILE A 87 20.22 23.45 11.84
N GLU A 88 19.72 23.03 10.69
CA GLU A 88 19.91 23.71 9.41
C GLU A 88 19.28 25.12 9.40
N GLN A 89 18.25 25.36 10.20
CA GLN A 89 17.64 26.70 10.38
C GLN A 89 18.35 27.57 11.44
N GLY A 90 19.38 27.05 12.11
CA GLY A 90 20.05 27.75 13.20
C GLY A 90 19.26 27.86 14.51
N GLN A 91 18.14 27.14 14.61
CA GLN A 91 17.28 27.12 15.79
C GLN A 91 17.81 26.22 16.89
N ARG A 92 18.75 25.31 16.55
CA ARG A 92 19.26 24.30 17.44
C ARG A 92 20.74 24.00 17.15
N ALA A 93 21.53 23.74 18.19
CA ALA A 93 22.97 23.46 18.04
C ALA A 93 23.26 22.00 17.71
N ASP A 94 22.48 21.04 18.25
CA ASP A 94 22.75 19.60 18.16
C ASP A 94 21.46 18.77 18.04
N ASN A 95 21.62 17.48 17.74
CA ASN A 95 20.54 16.50 17.75
C ASN A 95 20.75 15.50 18.90
N PRO A 96 20.08 15.68 20.07
CA PRO A 96 20.33 14.89 21.27
C PRO A 96 19.92 13.43 21.13
N ILE A 97 19.17 13.07 20.08
CA ILE A 97 18.69 11.73 19.83
C ILE A 97 19.33 11.08 18.59
N ALA A 98 20.40 11.67 18.03
CA ALA A 98 21.02 11.18 16.78
C ALA A 98 21.34 9.68 16.84
N HIS A 99 21.86 9.21 17.96
CA HIS A 99 22.27 7.81 18.16
C HIS A 99 21.18 6.89 18.74
N LEU A 100 20.02 7.44 19.15
CA LEU A 100 18.95 6.65 19.77
C LEU A 100 18.34 5.67 18.76
N LYS A 101 18.12 4.42 19.17
CA LYS A 101 17.52 3.37 18.33
C LYS A 101 16.54 2.54 19.16
N ILE A 102 15.40 2.20 18.58
CA ILE A 102 14.45 1.26 19.18
C ILE A 102 14.78 -0.15 18.67
N ARG A 103 14.99 -1.09 19.58
CA ARG A 103 15.22 -2.50 19.28
C ARG A 103 13.90 -3.23 18.97
N GLY A 104 13.96 -4.42 18.38
CA GLY A 104 12.77 -5.25 18.12
C GLY A 104 11.90 -4.77 16.96
N THR A 105 12.47 -3.99 16.00
CA THR A 105 11.74 -3.44 14.84
C THR A 105 11.78 -4.33 13.61
N LYS A 106 12.57 -5.40 13.61
CA LYS A 106 12.85 -6.23 12.43
C LYS A 106 11.92 -7.44 12.25
N GLN A 107 10.89 -7.60 13.09
CA GLN A 107 9.97 -8.72 12.90
C GLN A 107 9.27 -8.61 11.53
N GLN A 108 9.49 -9.62 10.69
CA GLN A 108 8.77 -9.75 9.43
C GLN A 108 7.38 -10.32 9.74
N LYS A 109 6.33 -9.61 9.35
CA LYS A 109 4.98 -10.17 9.43
C LYS A 109 4.83 -11.18 8.30
N LEU A 110 4.78 -12.45 8.66
CA LEU A 110 4.47 -13.52 7.73
C LEU A 110 2.95 -13.53 7.49
N TYR A 111 2.57 -13.76 6.24
CA TYR A 111 1.17 -13.94 5.85
C TYR A 111 0.96 -15.41 5.52
N PRO A 112 -0.14 -16.03 5.96
CA PRO A 112 -0.49 -17.37 5.51
C PRO A 112 -0.66 -17.34 3.99
N ILE A 113 -0.10 -18.34 3.32
CA ILE A 113 -0.11 -18.43 1.86
C ILE A 113 -1.46 -18.97 1.40
N LEU A 114 -2.13 -18.24 0.53
CA LEU A 114 -3.32 -18.72 -0.17
C LEU A 114 -2.90 -19.69 -1.28
N SER A 115 -3.58 -20.81 -1.39
CA SER A 115 -3.38 -21.77 -2.48
C SER A 115 -3.78 -21.16 -3.82
N LYS A 116 -3.35 -21.79 -4.94
CA LYS A 116 -3.81 -21.35 -6.28
C LYS A 116 -5.33 -21.45 -6.42
N GLN A 117 -5.93 -22.49 -5.86
CA GLN A 117 -7.37 -22.68 -5.87
C GLN A 117 -8.10 -21.58 -5.09
N GLU A 118 -7.62 -21.22 -3.89
CA GLU A 118 -8.19 -20.12 -3.09
C GLU A 118 -8.06 -18.76 -3.79
N LEU A 119 -6.94 -18.51 -4.49
CA LEU A 119 -6.78 -17.28 -5.29
C LEU A 119 -7.76 -17.23 -6.47
N GLU A 120 -7.94 -18.34 -7.18
CA GLU A 120 -8.91 -18.46 -8.28
C GLU A 120 -10.35 -18.37 -7.77
N GLU A 121 -10.66 -18.95 -6.62
CA GLU A 121 -11.96 -18.87 -5.98
C GLU A 121 -12.32 -17.42 -5.64
N ILE A 122 -11.40 -16.63 -5.06
CA ILE A 122 -11.61 -15.20 -4.80
C ILE A 122 -11.98 -14.45 -6.10
N TYR A 123 -11.37 -14.79 -7.22
CA TYR A 123 -11.70 -14.17 -8.51
C TYR A 123 -13.04 -14.62 -9.06
N ASN A 124 -13.33 -15.92 -9.01
CA ASN A 124 -14.51 -16.52 -9.62
C ASN A 124 -15.80 -16.15 -8.86
N THR A 125 -15.74 -16.13 -7.52
CA THR A 125 -16.88 -15.81 -6.66
C THR A 125 -17.15 -14.30 -6.57
N TYR A 126 -16.24 -13.45 -7.07
CA TYR A 126 -16.48 -12.01 -7.11
C TYR A 126 -17.55 -11.67 -8.15
N GLU A 127 -18.79 -11.56 -7.69
CA GLU A 127 -19.98 -11.37 -8.54
C GLU A 127 -20.14 -9.92 -9.00
N ILE A 128 -20.57 -9.79 -10.26
CA ILE A 128 -21.03 -8.53 -10.84
C ILE A 128 -22.57 -8.56 -10.84
N PRO A 129 -23.24 -7.59 -10.18
CA PRO A 129 -24.69 -7.60 -10.09
C PRO A 129 -25.33 -7.43 -11.48
N THR A 130 -26.35 -8.23 -11.75
CA THR A 130 -27.17 -8.16 -13.00
C THR A 130 -28.24 -7.10 -12.87
N ASP A 131 -28.84 -6.72 -14.00
CA ASP A 131 -29.96 -5.74 -14.02
C ASP A 131 -31.25 -6.30 -13.39
N GLN A 132 -31.30 -7.59 -13.11
CA GLN A 132 -32.39 -8.25 -12.37
C GLN A 132 -32.23 -8.14 -10.85
N HIS A 133 -31.10 -7.54 -10.38
CA HIS A 133 -30.86 -7.37 -8.94
C HIS A 133 -31.94 -6.52 -8.28
N LYS A 134 -32.38 -6.90 -7.08
CA LYS A 134 -33.48 -6.22 -6.33
C LYS A 134 -33.30 -4.69 -6.20
N LYS A 135 -32.08 -4.21 -6.22
CA LYS A 135 -31.73 -2.79 -6.11
C LYS A 135 -31.45 -2.12 -7.46
N ALA A 136 -31.76 -2.77 -8.60
CA ALA A 136 -31.46 -2.25 -9.94
C ALA A 136 -32.17 -0.92 -10.25
N LYS A 137 -33.29 -0.63 -9.59
CA LYS A 137 -34.07 0.62 -9.75
C LYS A 137 -33.47 1.80 -8.96
N CYS A 138 -32.45 1.58 -8.09
CA CYS A 138 -31.83 2.65 -7.32
C CYS A 138 -30.86 3.48 -8.17
N ASN A 139 -30.87 4.80 -8.03
CA ASN A 139 -30.00 5.72 -8.79
C ASN A 139 -28.49 5.39 -8.69
N TRP A 140 -28.05 4.87 -7.54
CA TRP A 140 -26.65 4.48 -7.31
C TRP A 140 -26.27 3.12 -7.91
N PHE A 141 -27.25 2.31 -8.34
CA PHE A 141 -26.99 0.93 -8.79
C PHE A 141 -26.10 0.88 -10.04
N LYS A 142 -26.29 1.80 -11.00
CA LYS A 142 -25.45 1.89 -12.19
C LYS A 142 -23.97 2.07 -11.85
N THR A 143 -23.67 3.04 -10.99
CA THR A 143 -22.29 3.31 -10.54
C THR A 143 -21.73 2.16 -9.72
N TYR A 144 -22.53 1.51 -8.90
CA TYR A 144 -22.17 0.30 -8.16
C TYR A 144 -21.80 -0.85 -9.10
N LYS A 145 -22.61 -1.15 -10.11
CA LYS A 145 -22.33 -2.17 -11.14
C LYS A 145 -21.01 -1.88 -11.86
N LEU A 146 -20.81 -0.63 -12.29
CA LEU A 146 -19.56 -0.19 -12.93
C LEU A 146 -18.35 -0.36 -12.00
N SER A 147 -18.51 -0.07 -10.70
CA SER A 147 -17.45 -0.28 -9.71
C SER A 147 -17.08 -1.76 -9.56
N LYS A 148 -18.07 -2.65 -9.56
CA LYS A 148 -17.87 -4.10 -9.48
C LYS A 148 -17.11 -4.63 -10.70
N GLN A 149 -17.51 -4.21 -11.91
CA GLN A 149 -16.82 -4.59 -13.15
C GLN A 149 -15.35 -4.13 -13.14
N ARG A 150 -15.10 -2.86 -12.74
CA ARG A 150 -13.74 -2.36 -12.56
C ARG A 150 -12.95 -3.18 -11.55
N ASN A 151 -13.54 -3.46 -10.40
CA ASN A 151 -12.87 -4.18 -9.32
C ASN A 151 -12.53 -5.62 -9.76
N LYS A 152 -13.38 -6.29 -10.53
CA LYS A 152 -13.09 -7.62 -11.09
C LYS A 152 -11.88 -7.60 -12.03
N ALA A 153 -11.78 -6.59 -12.90
CA ALA A 153 -10.60 -6.40 -13.76
C ALA A 153 -9.33 -6.14 -12.95
N ILE A 154 -9.41 -5.37 -11.86
CA ILE A 154 -8.30 -5.14 -10.93
C ILE A 154 -7.90 -6.45 -10.23
N LEU A 155 -8.86 -7.21 -9.72
CA LEU A 155 -8.60 -8.49 -9.07
C LEU A 155 -7.87 -9.47 -9.98
N SER A 156 -8.25 -9.51 -11.25
CA SER A 156 -7.59 -10.35 -12.25
C SER A 156 -6.09 -10.04 -12.35
N LEU A 157 -5.70 -8.76 -12.33
CA LEU A 157 -4.30 -8.36 -12.34
C LEU A 157 -3.58 -8.67 -11.03
N MET A 158 -4.23 -8.48 -9.90
CA MET A 158 -3.60 -8.72 -8.61
C MET A 158 -3.37 -10.21 -8.35
N ILE A 159 -4.33 -11.06 -8.69
CA ILE A 159 -4.28 -12.50 -8.45
C ILE A 159 -3.33 -13.21 -9.44
N HIS A 160 -3.32 -12.81 -10.70
CA HIS A 160 -2.49 -13.49 -11.70
C HIS A 160 -1.10 -12.88 -11.88
N GLN A 161 -0.97 -11.56 -11.68
CA GLN A 161 0.29 -10.83 -11.90
C GLN A 161 0.94 -10.33 -10.62
N GLY A 162 0.34 -10.57 -9.47
CA GLY A 162 0.86 -10.16 -8.16
C GLY A 162 1.12 -8.66 -8.06
N LEU A 163 0.39 -7.80 -8.79
CA LEU A 163 0.59 -6.36 -8.76
C LEU A 163 0.32 -5.79 -7.37
N THR A 164 1.03 -4.73 -7.04
CA THR A 164 0.77 -3.93 -5.85
C THR A 164 -0.33 -2.90 -6.11
N THR A 165 -1.02 -2.44 -5.07
CA THR A 165 -2.06 -1.40 -5.18
C THR A 165 -1.55 -0.12 -5.84
N PRO A 166 -0.35 0.41 -5.53
CA PRO A 166 0.19 1.58 -6.23
C PRO A 166 0.57 1.33 -7.70
N GLU A 167 0.92 0.10 -8.07
CA GLU A 167 1.16 -0.24 -9.47
C GLU A 167 -0.15 -0.19 -10.25
N VAL A 168 -1.21 -0.82 -9.73
CA VAL A 168 -2.56 -0.78 -10.36
C VAL A 168 -3.06 0.65 -10.55
N GLU A 169 -2.85 1.53 -9.57
CA GLU A 169 -3.29 2.94 -9.64
C GLU A 169 -2.57 3.75 -10.73
N ARG A 170 -1.33 3.36 -11.08
CA ARG A 170 -0.50 4.09 -12.06
C ARG A 170 -0.63 3.58 -13.48
N ILE A 171 -1.19 2.39 -13.70
CA ILE A 171 -1.38 1.84 -15.04
C ILE A 171 -2.20 2.81 -15.90
N THR A 172 -1.70 3.10 -17.09
CA THR A 172 -2.37 3.92 -18.08
C THR A 172 -2.94 3.07 -19.22
N LEU A 173 -3.77 3.67 -20.08
CA LEU A 173 -4.27 2.99 -21.28
C LEU A 173 -3.14 2.55 -22.22
N ASN A 174 -2.06 3.33 -22.32
CA ASN A 174 -0.93 3.03 -23.21
C ASN A 174 -0.10 1.85 -22.71
N ASP A 175 -0.17 1.54 -21.43
CA ASP A 175 0.56 0.42 -20.83
C ASP A 175 -0.12 -0.93 -21.13
N LEU A 176 -1.40 -0.92 -21.51
CA LEU A 176 -2.17 -2.13 -21.79
C LEU A 176 -2.24 -2.41 -23.30
N LYS A 177 -1.50 -3.42 -23.75
CA LYS A 177 -1.44 -3.85 -25.16
C LYS A 177 -2.26 -5.13 -25.35
N LEU A 178 -3.59 -5.02 -25.31
CA LEU A 178 -4.51 -6.18 -25.34
C LEU A 178 -4.33 -7.07 -26.57
N LYS A 179 -4.08 -6.50 -27.76
CA LYS A 179 -3.84 -7.28 -28.99
C LYS A 179 -2.61 -8.16 -28.91
N GLN A 180 -1.61 -7.74 -28.12
CA GLN A 180 -0.36 -8.48 -27.89
C GLN A 180 -0.42 -9.36 -26.64
N GLY A 181 -1.46 -9.22 -25.83
CA GLY A 181 -1.56 -9.89 -24.52
C GLY A 181 -0.52 -9.39 -23.52
N LEU A 182 -0.09 -8.13 -23.60
CA LEU A 182 0.98 -7.59 -22.77
C LEU A 182 0.49 -6.43 -21.90
N LEU A 183 1.05 -6.36 -20.69
CA LEU A 183 0.89 -5.25 -19.76
C LEU A 183 2.27 -4.70 -19.36
N TYR A 184 2.54 -3.44 -19.68
CA TYR A 184 3.72 -2.75 -19.15
C TYR A 184 3.40 -2.19 -17.76
N VAL A 185 4.33 -2.39 -16.83
CA VAL A 185 4.24 -1.86 -15.45
C VAL A 185 5.43 -0.93 -15.24
N ALA A 186 5.14 0.36 -15.16
CA ALA A 186 6.18 1.38 -14.98
C ALA A 186 6.94 1.21 -13.67
N GLY A 187 8.24 1.45 -13.72
CA GLY A 187 9.10 1.44 -12.56
C GLY A 187 8.75 2.52 -11.54
N SER A 188 9.29 2.38 -10.35
CA SER A 188 9.19 3.37 -9.29
C SER A 188 10.48 3.44 -8.49
N ARG A 189 10.56 4.34 -7.50
CA ARG A 189 11.71 4.38 -6.58
C ARG A 189 11.99 3.01 -5.92
N LYS A 190 10.97 2.15 -5.75
CA LYS A 190 11.06 0.85 -5.04
C LYS A 190 10.95 -0.37 -5.95
N SER A 191 10.56 -0.21 -7.22
CA SER A 191 10.35 -1.31 -8.15
C SER A 191 10.92 -0.98 -9.53
N ASN A 192 11.42 -2.00 -10.22
CA ASN A 192 11.81 -1.92 -11.62
C ASN A 192 10.58 -1.97 -12.53
N GLU A 193 10.70 -1.37 -13.70
CA GLU A 193 9.74 -1.56 -14.78
C GLU A 193 9.78 -2.99 -15.31
N ARG A 194 8.68 -3.44 -15.88
CA ARG A 194 8.58 -4.76 -16.49
C ARG A 194 7.38 -4.88 -17.42
N THR A 195 7.48 -5.78 -18.36
CA THR A 195 6.35 -6.20 -19.21
C THR A 195 5.90 -7.59 -18.79
N LEU A 196 4.61 -7.76 -18.58
CA LEU A 196 3.97 -8.99 -18.12
C LEU A 196 3.06 -9.54 -19.21
N GLU A 197 3.12 -10.86 -19.43
CA GLU A 197 2.19 -11.56 -20.31
C GLU A 197 0.87 -11.81 -19.61
N LEU A 198 -0.22 -11.46 -20.29
CA LEU A 198 -1.57 -11.62 -19.76
C LEU A 198 -2.14 -12.98 -20.16
N LYS A 199 -2.79 -13.65 -19.21
CA LYS A 199 -3.57 -14.86 -19.49
C LYS A 199 -4.85 -14.51 -20.26
N SER A 200 -5.40 -15.45 -21.03
CA SER A 200 -6.62 -15.23 -21.81
C SER A 200 -7.81 -14.71 -20.97
N VAL A 201 -7.97 -15.24 -19.73
CA VAL A 201 -9.01 -14.75 -18.79
C VAL A 201 -8.80 -13.28 -18.44
N GLN A 202 -7.57 -12.82 -18.29
CA GLN A 202 -7.26 -11.43 -18.01
C GLN A 202 -7.54 -10.52 -19.20
N ILE A 203 -7.16 -10.97 -20.41
CA ILE A 203 -7.40 -10.24 -21.64
C ILE A 203 -8.91 -9.98 -21.82
N MET A 204 -9.76 -11.01 -21.63
CA MET A 204 -11.20 -10.87 -21.74
C MET A 204 -11.77 -9.88 -20.71
N ALA A 205 -11.40 -10.01 -19.45
CA ALA A 205 -11.85 -9.11 -18.38
C ALA A 205 -11.41 -7.65 -18.60
N LEU A 206 -10.18 -7.45 -19.07
CA LEU A 206 -9.64 -6.13 -19.36
C LEU A 206 -10.23 -5.51 -20.63
N MET A 207 -10.52 -6.31 -21.64
CA MET A 207 -11.26 -5.88 -22.85
C MET A 207 -12.64 -5.39 -22.48
N GLU A 208 -13.41 -6.18 -21.76
CA GLU A 208 -14.75 -5.79 -21.30
C GLU A 208 -14.68 -4.49 -20.49
N TYR A 209 -13.76 -4.43 -19.55
CA TYR A 209 -13.56 -3.22 -18.75
C TYR A 209 -13.22 -2.01 -19.62
N GLN A 210 -12.21 -2.10 -20.50
CA GLN A 210 -11.70 -0.98 -21.28
C GLN A 210 -12.72 -0.45 -22.27
N TYR A 211 -13.39 -1.34 -22.99
CA TYR A 211 -14.26 -0.94 -24.10
C TYR A 211 -15.71 -0.62 -23.69
N THR A 212 -16.14 -1.13 -22.53
CA THR A 212 -17.53 -0.90 -22.04
C THR A 212 -17.53 -0.09 -20.75
N THR A 213 -17.03 -0.64 -19.66
CA THR A 213 -17.14 -0.05 -18.31
C THR A 213 -16.38 1.26 -18.19
N ARG A 214 -15.11 1.29 -18.66
CA ARG A 214 -14.26 2.49 -18.56
C ARG A 214 -14.85 3.66 -19.33
N LYS A 215 -15.44 3.43 -20.50
CA LYS A 215 -16.12 4.49 -21.29
C LYS A 215 -17.26 5.11 -20.50
N GLN A 216 -18.05 4.29 -19.80
CA GLN A 216 -19.13 4.80 -18.96
C GLN A 216 -18.59 5.54 -17.72
N LEU A 217 -17.51 5.04 -17.10
CA LEU A 217 -16.88 5.71 -15.98
C LEU A 217 -16.22 7.03 -16.36
N LEU A 218 -15.79 7.20 -17.60
CA LEU A 218 -15.20 8.44 -18.09
C LEU A 218 -16.15 9.64 -18.00
N HIS A 219 -17.48 9.42 -18.09
CA HIS A 219 -18.48 10.48 -17.90
C HIS A 219 -18.43 11.11 -16.49
N TYR A 220 -17.88 10.41 -15.51
CA TYR A 220 -17.73 10.88 -14.13
C TYR A 220 -16.33 11.40 -13.81
N ASN A 221 -15.39 11.28 -14.73
CA ASN A 221 -13.99 11.66 -14.59
C ASN A 221 -13.61 12.73 -15.61
N HIS A 222 -12.38 13.23 -15.55
CA HIS A 222 -11.87 14.16 -16.54
C HIS A 222 -11.80 13.50 -17.92
N PRO A 223 -12.26 14.15 -19.01
CA PRO A 223 -12.29 13.55 -20.35
C PRO A 223 -10.95 13.01 -20.84
N GLU A 224 -9.85 13.68 -20.47
CA GLU A 224 -8.48 13.30 -20.85
C GLU A 224 -7.77 12.38 -19.85
N GLU A 225 -8.53 11.77 -18.94
CA GLU A 225 -7.94 10.88 -17.95
C GLU A 225 -7.28 9.65 -18.61
N LYS A 226 -5.97 9.53 -18.46
CA LYS A 226 -5.15 8.48 -19.09
C LYS A 226 -5.05 7.21 -18.27
N ARG A 227 -5.37 7.25 -16.97
CA ARG A 227 -5.33 6.06 -16.12
C ARG A 227 -6.26 4.98 -16.65
N LEU A 228 -5.81 3.74 -16.56
CA LEU A 228 -6.62 2.59 -16.96
C LEU A 228 -7.85 2.47 -16.04
N PHE A 229 -7.64 2.45 -14.73
CA PHE A 229 -8.70 2.29 -13.74
C PHE A 229 -9.19 3.64 -13.21
N LEU A 230 -10.47 3.89 -13.37
CA LEU A 230 -11.11 5.16 -13.02
C LEU A 230 -11.82 5.08 -11.68
N ALA A 231 -11.82 6.19 -10.95
CA ALA A 231 -12.60 6.31 -9.74
C ALA A 231 -14.11 6.35 -10.05
N VAL A 232 -14.92 5.93 -9.08
CA VAL A 232 -16.38 6.02 -9.15
C VAL A 232 -16.83 7.03 -8.09
N PRO A 233 -17.70 7.98 -8.42
CA PRO A 233 -18.18 8.95 -7.44
C PRO A 233 -19.01 8.25 -6.36
N THR A 234 -18.79 8.64 -5.13
CA THR A 234 -19.63 8.20 -4.00
C THR A 234 -20.90 9.04 -3.94
N VAL A 235 -20.79 10.34 -4.22
CA VAL A 235 -21.91 11.30 -4.32
C VAL A 235 -21.50 12.42 -5.29
N GLY A 236 -22.36 12.76 -6.25
CA GLY A 236 -22.12 13.85 -7.20
C GLY A 236 -21.10 13.54 -8.31
N LYS A 237 -20.53 14.60 -8.92
CA LYS A 237 -19.53 14.47 -10.00
C LYS A 237 -18.13 14.59 -9.46
N LEU A 238 -17.27 13.61 -9.73
CA LEU A 238 -15.83 13.61 -9.39
C LEU A 238 -15.03 14.64 -10.18
N ALA A 239 -15.51 15.10 -11.32
CA ALA A 239 -14.80 16.01 -12.23
C ALA A 239 -14.31 17.32 -11.57
N ALA A 240 -14.92 17.71 -10.45
CA ALA A 240 -14.56 18.93 -9.72
C ALA A 240 -13.52 18.72 -8.60
N THR A 241 -13.24 17.49 -8.19
CA THR A 241 -12.46 17.21 -6.95
C THR A 241 -11.10 16.61 -7.20
N GLY A 242 -10.72 16.29 -8.44
CA GLY A 242 -9.40 15.76 -8.77
C GLY A 242 -8.98 14.56 -7.93
N VAL A 243 -9.84 13.55 -7.81
CA VAL A 243 -9.52 12.33 -7.02
C VAL A 243 -8.31 11.65 -7.64
N GLU A 244 -7.16 11.87 -7.04
CA GLU A 244 -5.88 11.34 -7.53
C GLU A 244 -5.74 9.83 -7.32
N ASN A 245 -6.48 9.22 -6.37
CA ASN A 245 -6.32 7.83 -5.97
C ASN A 245 -7.65 7.04 -6.07
N LEU A 246 -7.53 5.77 -6.45
CA LEU A 246 -8.62 4.82 -6.35
C LEU A 246 -8.94 4.51 -4.88
N GLN A 247 -9.90 5.16 -4.29
CA GLN A 247 -10.29 4.94 -2.88
C GLN A 247 -11.09 3.65 -2.68
N ILE A 248 -10.66 2.56 -3.33
CA ILE A 248 -11.41 1.30 -3.37
C ILE A 248 -10.89 0.24 -2.39
N TRP A 249 -9.63 0.33 -1.98
CA TRP A 249 -8.91 -0.77 -1.36
C TRP A 249 -9.52 -1.25 -0.06
N LYS A 250 -9.99 -0.33 0.80
CA LYS A 250 -10.64 -0.67 2.07
C LYS A 250 -11.98 -1.39 1.82
N GLY A 251 -12.81 -0.83 0.93
CA GLY A 251 -14.11 -1.43 0.59
C GLY A 251 -13.96 -2.80 -0.05
N LEU A 252 -13.08 -2.90 -1.07
CA LEU A 252 -12.82 -4.15 -1.76
C LEU A 252 -12.21 -5.22 -0.83
N THR A 253 -11.31 -4.82 0.09
CA THR A 253 -10.75 -5.74 1.10
C THR A 253 -11.83 -6.28 2.02
N ASN A 254 -12.72 -5.43 2.52
CA ASN A 254 -13.80 -5.87 3.41
C ASN A 254 -14.78 -6.79 2.70
N GLU A 255 -15.15 -6.46 1.48
CA GLU A 255 -16.05 -7.26 0.65
C GLU A 255 -15.51 -8.67 0.38
N ILE A 256 -14.22 -8.79 0.05
CA ILE A 256 -13.60 -10.10 -0.16
C ILE A 256 -13.52 -10.88 1.16
N LYS A 257 -13.22 -10.21 2.28
CA LYS A 257 -13.16 -10.87 3.61
C LYS A 257 -14.48 -11.48 4.05
N GLU A 258 -15.59 -10.86 3.71
CA GLU A 258 -16.93 -11.37 4.04
C GLU A 258 -17.19 -12.74 3.40
N GLN A 259 -16.65 -12.96 2.19
CA GLN A 259 -16.84 -14.22 1.42
C GLN A 259 -15.69 -15.21 1.65
N HIS A 260 -14.48 -14.71 1.92
CA HIS A 260 -13.26 -15.50 2.06
C HIS A 260 -12.54 -15.18 3.38
N PRO A 261 -12.86 -15.86 4.48
CA PRO A 261 -12.29 -15.59 5.81
C PRO A 261 -10.75 -15.71 5.90
N LYS A 262 -10.15 -16.54 5.04
CA LYS A 262 -8.68 -16.67 4.96
C LYS A 262 -7.99 -15.47 4.30
N PHE A 263 -8.72 -14.66 3.54
CA PHE A 263 -8.18 -13.46 2.91
C PHE A 263 -7.99 -12.35 3.95
N ILE A 264 -6.77 -11.83 4.04
CA ILE A 264 -6.40 -10.76 4.98
C ILE A 264 -6.32 -9.41 4.25
N ASN A 265 -5.57 -9.35 3.15
CA ASN A 265 -5.37 -8.13 2.35
C ASN A 265 -4.63 -8.44 1.04
N PHE A 266 -4.53 -7.46 0.15
CA PHE A 266 -3.84 -7.62 -1.14
C PHE A 266 -2.32 -7.85 -1.02
N LYS A 267 -1.70 -7.51 0.10
CA LYS A 267 -0.30 -7.86 0.34
C LYS A 267 -0.13 -9.37 0.53
N GLN A 268 -1.09 -10.04 1.18
CA GLN A 268 -1.13 -11.50 1.27
C GLN A 268 -1.27 -12.13 -0.12
N VAL A 269 -2.19 -11.61 -0.97
CA VAL A 269 -2.36 -12.08 -2.36
C VAL A 269 -1.03 -12.03 -3.11
N ARG A 270 -0.36 -10.87 -3.11
CA ARG A 270 0.95 -10.74 -3.75
C ARG A 270 1.99 -11.70 -3.15
N THR A 271 2.01 -11.85 -1.82
CA THR A 271 2.90 -12.80 -1.17
C THR A 271 2.66 -14.22 -1.68
N SER A 272 1.41 -14.67 -1.74
CA SER A 272 1.03 -15.98 -2.24
C SER A 272 1.43 -16.19 -3.70
N VAL A 273 1.16 -15.21 -4.56
CA VAL A 273 1.53 -15.27 -5.99
C VAL A 273 3.04 -15.41 -6.15
N ILE A 274 3.83 -14.59 -5.47
CA ILE A 274 5.30 -14.64 -5.55
C ILE A 274 5.83 -15.98 -4.99
N THR A 275 5.27 -16.48 -3.90
CA THR A 275 5.65 -17.79 -3.34
C THR A 275 5.33 -18.92 -4.32
N HIS A 276 4.19 -18.87 -5.02
CA HIS A 276 3.86 -19.85 -6.07
C HIS A 276 4.79 -19.75 -7.29
N TRP A 277 5.21 -18.55 -7.67
CA TRP A 277 6.21 -18.37 -8.73
C TRP A 277 7.57 -18.97 -8.35
N LEU A 278 8.01 -18.79 -7.09
CA LEU A 278 9.28 -19.37 -6.59
C LEU A 278 9.28 -20.91 -6.58
N LYS A 279 8.11 -21.55 -6.58
CA LYS A 279 8.00 -23.01 -6.76
C LYS A 279 8.16 -23.47 -8.23
N GLN A 280 8.07 -22.55 -9.20
CA GLN A 280 8.06 -22.86 -10.65
C GLN A 280 9.22 -22.24 -11.44
N TYR A 281 9.71 -21.09 -10.98
CA TYR A 281 10.71 -20.27 -11.68
C TYR A 281 11.90 -20.02 -10.77
N ASN A 282 13.06 -19.77 -11.36
CA ASN A 282 14.23 -19.41 -10.59
C ASN A 282 14.09 -18.00 -9.96
N LEU A 283 14.92 -17.74 -8.94
CA LEU A 283 14.87 -16.50 -8.15
C LEU A 283 14.98 -15.22 -8.99
N ARG A 284 15.79 -15.23 -10.07
CA ARG A 284 15.98 -14.06 -10.95
C ARG A 284 14.77 -13.80 -11.84
N GLN A 285 14.16 -14.86 -12.37
CA GLN A 285 12.91 -14.72 -13.12
C GLN A 285 11.80 -14.15 -12.24
N VAL A 286 11.64 -14.67 -11.02
CA VAL A 286 10.65 -14.15 -10.07
C VAL A 286 10.96 -12.72 -9.64
N GLN A 287 12.24 -12.38 -9.44
CA GLN A 287 12.64 -10.99 -9.18
C GLN A 287 12.14 -10.06 -10.28
N HIS A 288 12.35 -10.42 -11.54
CA HIS A 288 11.91 -9.65 -12.70
C HIS A 288 10.38 -9.56 -12.76
N MET A 289 9.67 -10.71 -12.68
CA MET A 289 8.20 -10.76 -12.70
C MET A 289 7.56 -9.94 -11.58
N ALA A 290 8.14 -9.96 -10.39
CA ALA A 290 7.68 -9.16 -9.25
C ALA A 290 8.10 -7.69 -9.32
N GLY A 291 9.03 -7.33 -10.21
CA GLY A 291 9.60 -5.99 -10.31
C GLY A 291 10.45 -5.59 -9.10
N HIS A 292 11.05 -6.54 -8.41
CA HIS A 292 11.87 -6.23 -7.25
C HIS A 292 13.24 -5.66 -7.67
N ARG A 293 13.58 -4.49 -7.13
CA ARG A 293 14.87 -3.83 -7.44
C ARG A 293 16.06 -4.65 -6.94
N TYR A 294 15.92 -5.25 -5.76
CA TYR A 294 16.95 -6.04 -5.10
C TYR A 294 16.52 -7.50 -4.96
N VAL A 295 17.45 -8.42 -5.17
CA VAL A 295 17.23 -9.87 -5.04
C VAL A 295 16.76 -10.21 -3.63
N SER A 296 17.35 -9.57 -2.62
CA SER A 296 16.99 -9.76 -1.21
C SER A 296 15.50 -9.49 -0.91
N SER A 297 14.82 -8.71 -1.76
CA SER A 297 13.37 -8.51 -1.65
C SER A 297 12.60 -9.77 -2.09
N THR A 298 13.13 -10.55 -3.03
CA THR A 298 12.54 -11.82 -3.48
C THR A 298 12.92 -12.97 -2.54
N GLU A 299 14.15 -12.99 -2.04
CA GLU A 299 14.61 -13.99 -1.08
C GLU A 299 13.77 -14.04 0.20
N ARG A 300 13.21 -12.92 0.62
CA ARG A 300 12.30 -12.87 1.78
C ARG A 300 11.08 -13.78 1.65
N TYR A 301 10.66 -14.11 0.45
CA TYR A 301 9.53 -15.00 0.21
C TYR A 301 9.92 -16.49 0.28
N LEU A 302 11.22 -16.83 0.25
CA LEU A 302 11.71 -18.19 0.43
C LEU A 302 11.45 -18.70 1.86
N VAL A 303 11.41 -17.80 2.85
CA VAL A 303 11.08 -18.18 4.24
C VAL A 303 9.73 -18.88 4.33
N ASN A 304 8.76 -18.47 3.52
CA ASN A 304 7.44 -19.12 3.48
C ASN A 304 7.49 -20.56 2.94
N GLN A 305 8.52 -20.90 2.15
CA GLN A 305 8.71 -22.28 1.65
C GLN A 305 9.37 -23.18 2.70
N THR A 306 10.25 -22.63 3.53
CA THR A 306 10.89 -23.39 4.60
C THR A 306 9.92 -23.75 5.71
N GLU A 307 8.92 -22.91 6.00
CA GLU A 307 7.85 -23.24 6.94
C GLU A 307 6.92 -24.35 6.42
N ASP A 308 6.59 -24.33 5.11
CA ASP A 308 5.84 -25.43 4.47
C ASP A 308 6.67 -26.73 4.54
N LEU A 309 7.97 -26.67 4.26
CA LEU A 309 8.88 -27.81 4.32
C LEU A 309 9.00 -28.38 5.76
N GLN A 310 9.06 -27.50 6.77
CA GLN A 310 9.10 -27.92 8.17
C GLN A 310 7.80 -28.62 8.58
N LYS A 311 6.65 -28.12 8.16
CA LYS A 311 5.36 -28.79 8.41
C LYS A 311 5.26 -30.13 7.72
N ASP A 312 5.76 -30.23 6.48
CA ASP A 312 5.80 -31.49 5.75
C ASP A 312 6.75 -32.48 6.44
N ILE A 313 7.92 -32.03 6.91
CA ILE A 313 8.85 -32.85 7.69
C ILE A 313 8.18 -33.31 9.00
N ASP A 314 7.57 -32.40 9.77
CA ASP A 314 6.90 -32.71 11.04
C ASP A 314 5.72 -33.68 10.84
N GLN A 315 5.04 -33.61 9.68
CA GLN A 315 3.92 -34.50 9.34
C GLN A 315 4.37 -35.90 8.86
N PHE A 316 5.52 -36.00 8.19
CA PHE A 316 6.00 -37.24 7.57
C PHE A 316 7.21 -37.83 8.30
N HIS A 317 7.72 -37.19 9.36
CA HIS A 317 8.81 -37.74 10.16
C HIS A 317 8.26 -38.79 11.12
N PRO A 318 8.76 -40.02 11.04
CA PRO A 318 8.20 -41.15 11.83
C PRO A 318 8.67 -41.20 13.30
N PHE A 319 9.32 -40.11 13.82
CA PHE A 319 9.83 -40.05 15.20
C PHE A 319 9.47 -38.76 15.89
#